data_9c85ad9bc574f1dc7c6a7c7f17eecf8c
#
_entry.id   9c85ad9bc574f1dc7c6a7c7f17eecf8c
#
_cell.length_a   1.000
_cell.length_b   1.000
_cell.length_c   1.000
_cell.angle_alpha   90.00
_cell.angle_beta   90.00
_cell.angle_gamma   90.00
#
_symmetry.space_group_name_H-M   'P 1'
#
loop_
_entity.id
_entity.type
_entity.pdbx_description
1 polymer ?
#
loop_
_entity_poly.entity_id
_entity_poly.type
_entity_poly.pdbx_seq_one_letter_code
_entity_poly.pdbx_strand_id
1 'polypeptide(L)'
;GPTGPTGPTGPQGAGARTISTAAFTSGDTPLTTSLAAEDTTGNLRYVGNALSGQSTNDQVPGAQITLPAADMKYAITLPTTGRLKEVYADYVVTALEQFTRSAHLYARLYTAPSGSLTFTYLPGSDFALSPAVSGNVPAGTVLSGSVMLDAPVSAGEKMLAIVYLGSDTTGDEESLSGVVSLAALVEV
;
A
#
# COMPACT_ATOMS: atom_id res chain seq x y z
N GLY A 1 22.65 57.50 -30.59
CA GLY A 1 23.59 56.39 -30.47
C GLY A 1 22.90 55.05 -30.69
N PRO A 2 23.59 53.99 -31.09
CA PRO A 2 22.97 52.71 -31.27
C PRO A 2 22.48 52.16 -29.94
N THR A 3 21.32 51.46 -29.96
CA THR A 3 20.74 50.78 -28.81
C THR A 3 21.69 49.68 -28.37
N GLY A 4 21.98 49.57 -27.08
CA GLY A 4 22.84 48.51 -26.52
C GLY A 4 22.25 47.11 -26.71
N PRO A 5 23.07 46.05 -26.70
CA PRO A 5 22.61 44.69 -26.89
C PRO A 5 21.66 44.27 -25.76
N THR A 6 20.63 43.50 -26.13
CA THR A 6 19.70 42.89 -25.18
C THR A 6 20.47 41.97 -24.22
N GLY A 7 20.22 42.07 -22.92
CA GLY A 7 20.84 41.22 -21.91
C GLY A 7 20.50 39.75 -22.12
N PRO A 8 21.31 38.81 -21.58
CA PRO A 8 21.06 37.37 -21.69
C PRO A 8 19.74 37.00 -21.02
N THR A 9 19.05 36.04 -21.62
CA THR A 9 17.84 35.44 -21.04
C THR A 9 18.19 34.81 -19.69
N GLY A 10 17.43 35.10 -18.64
CA GLY A 10 17.62 34.52 -17.34
C GLY A 10 17.51 32.98 -17.37
N PRO A 11 18.08 32.28 -16.38
CA PRO A 11 17.99 30.83 -16.31
C PRO A 11 16.53 30.39 -16.26
N GLN A 12 16.23 29.32 -16.99
CA GLN A 12 14.91 28.71 -16.98
C GLN A 12 14.62 28.23 -15.55
N GLY A 13 13.48 28.61 -14.97
CA GLY A 13 13.05 28.14 -13.65
C GLY A 13 12.98 26.63 -13.63
N ALA A 14 13.25 26.03 -12.47
CA ALA A 14 13.04 24.58 -12.28
C ALA A 14 11.60 24.25 -12.70
N GLY A 15 11.45 23.33 -13.65
CA GLY A 15 10.12 22.91 -14.13
C GLY A 15 9.27 22.43 -12.95
N ALA A 16 8.00 22.82 -12.93
CA ALA A 16 7.07 22.32 -11.92
C ALA A 16 7.00 20.79 -12.04
N ARG A 17 7.26 20.08 -10.95
CA ARG A 17 7.07 18.63 -10.90
C ARG A 17 5.58 18.34 -10.86
N THR A 18 5.11 17.51 -11.77
CA THR A 18 3.74 17.02 -11.74
C THR A 18 3.69 15.78 -10.86
N ILE A 19 2.78 15.77 -9.90
CA ILE A 19 2.58 14.67 -8.96
C ILE A 19 1.19 14.07 -9.21
N SER A 20 1.13 12.76 -9.31
CA SER A 20 -0.11 11.98 -9.33
C SER A 20 -0.15 11.10 -8.09
N THR A 21 -1.33 10.90 -7.54
CA THR A 21 -1.52 10.05 -6.37
C THR A 21 -2.47 8.91 -6.69
N ALA A 22 -2.05 7.67 -6.43
CA ALA A 22 -2.93 6.52 -6.38
C ALA A 22 -3.39 6.33 -4.93
N ALA A 23 -4.69 6.47 -4.68
CA ALA A 23 -5.27 6.39 -3.35
C ALA A 23 -6.06 5.09 -3.17
N PHE A 24 -5.83 4.42 -2.04
CA PHE A 24 -6.50 3.20 -1.62
C PHE A 24 -7.13 3.42 -0.24
N THR A 25 -8.33 2.91 -0.03
CA THR A 25 -9.00 2.96 1.27
C THR A 25 -9.97 1.80 1.40
N SER A 26 -10.11 1.28 2.62
CA SER A 26 -11.14 0.29 2.95
C SER A 26 -12.55 0.90 3.04
N GLY A 27 -12.67 2.24 3.04
CA GLY A 27 -13.93 2.92 3.30
C GLY A 27 -14.39 2.72 4.74
N ASP A 28 -15.71 2.70 4.95
CA ASP A 28 -16.31 2.56 6.30
C ASP A 28 -16.36 1.09 6.77
N THR A 29 -16.03 0.13 5.92
CA THR A 29 -16.06 -1.28 6.30
C THR A 29 -14.71 -1.67 6.89
N PRO A 30 -14.66 -2.13 8.15
CA PRO A 30 -13.43 -2.63 8.75
C PRO A 30 -12.86 -3.81 7.97
N LEU A 31 -11.56 -3.78 7.76
CA LEU A 31 -10.78 -4.85 7.18
C LEU A 31 -10.14 -5.64 8.31
N THR A 32 -10.37 -6.95 8.36
CA THR A 32 -9.76 -7.83 9.34
C THR A 32 -8.60 -8.59 8.74
N THR A 33 -7.40 -8.35 9.28
CA THR A 33 -6.21 -9.16 9.01
C THR A 33 -6.06 -10.22 10.08
N SER A 34 -5.55 -11.38 9.72
CA SER A 34 -5.36 -12.50 10.66
C SER A 34 -3.98 -13.11 10.49
N LEU A 35 -3.47 -13.63 11.59
CA LEU A 35 -2.24 -14.40 11.67
C LEU A 35 -2.60 -15.72 12.36
N ALA A 36 -2.58 -16.82 11.61
CA ALA A 36 -2.95 -18.11 12.14
C ALA A 36 -1.96 -18.59 13.22
N ALA A 37 -2.39 -19.51 14.04
CA ALA A 37 -1.52 -20.16 15.01
C ALA A 37 -0.33 -20.79 14.29
N GLU A 38 0.85 -20.72 14.90
CA GLU A 38 2.13 -21.23 14.39
C GLU A 38 2.64 -20.54 13.10
N ASP A 39 1.89 -19.61 12.49
CA ASP A 39 2.34 -18.84 11.33
C ASP A 39 3.06 -17.55 11.76
N THR A 40 4.04 -17.13 10.97
CA THR A 40 4.74 -15.85 11.13
C THR A 40 4.30 -14.82 10.09
N THR A 41 3.55 -15.22 9.07
CA THR A 41 3.02 -14.34 8.02
C THR A 41 1.55 -14.65 7.81
N GLY A 42 0.73 -13.65 7.99
CA GLY A 42 -0.72 -13.74 7.81
C GLY A 42 -1.16 -13.66 6.35
N ASN A 43 -2.41 -13.99 6.13
CA ASN A 43 -3.03 -13.91 4.82
C ASN A 43 -3.21 -12.45 4.39
N LEU A 44 -3.04 -12.20 3.09
CA LEU A 44 -3.19 -10.87 2.53
C LEU A 44 -4.66 -10.44 2.47
N ARG A 45 -4.86 -9.13 2.63
CA ARG A 45 -6.14 -8.46 2.43
C ARG A 45 -5.98 -7.37 1.39
N TYR A 46 -6.90 -7.30 0.44
CA TYR A 46 -6.91 -6.26 -0.59
C TYR A 46 -7.44 -4.95 -0.04
N VAL A 47 -6.80 -3.85 -0.45
CA VAL A 47 -7.27 -2.50 -0.18
C VAL A 47 -7.56 -1.83 -1.52
N GLY A 48 -8.84 -1.59 -1.80
CA GLY A 48 -9.28 -0.93 -3.01
C GLY A 48 -9.65 0.54 -2.79
N ASN A 49 -10.51 1.07 -3.64
CA ASN A 49 -11.06 2.41 -3.49
C ASN A 49 -12.42 2.31 -2.79
N ALA A 50 -12.46 2.63 -1.50
CA ALA A 50 -13.61 2.46 -0.60
C ALA A 50 -14.11 1.00 -0.52
N LEU A 51 -13.23 0.04 -0.81
CA LEU A 51 -13.51 -1.38 -0.79
C LEU A 51 -12.35 -2.13 -0.14
N SER A 52 -12.67 -3.14 0.63
CA SER A 52 -11.68 -4.08 1.14
C SER A 52 -12.14 -5.50 0.89
N GLY A 53 -11.21 -6.41 0.79
CA GLY A 53 -11.53 -7.81 0.55
C GLY A 53 -10.40 -8.74 0.95
N GLN A 54 -10.77 -9.99 0.99
CA GLN A 54 -9.88 -11.10 1.31
C GLN A 54 -9.55 -11.85 0.03
N SER A 55 -8.34 -12.37 -0.06
CA SER A 55 -8.02 -13.38 -1.07
C SER A 55 -8.92 -14.60 -0.89
N THR A 56 -9.51 -15.10 -1.97
CA THR A 56 -10.35 -16.30 -1.94
C THR A 56 -9.57 -17.57 -1.62
N ASN A 57 -8.24 -17.54 -1.66
CA ASN A 57 -7.36 -18.70 -1.54
C ASN A 57 -6.44 -18.65 -0.33
N ASP A 58 -6.72 -17.84 0.69
CA ASP A 58 -5.88 -17.68 1.88
C ASP A 58 -4.38 -17.48 1.53
N GLN A 59 -4.12 -16.66 0.52
CA GLN A 59 -2.78 -16.42 0.02
C GLN A 59 -1.97 -15.60 1.02
N VAL A 60 -0.74 -16.03 1.26
CA VAL A 60 0.28 -15.20 1.91
C VAL A 60 0.95 -14.30 0.86
N PRO A 61 1.47 -13.13 1.26
CA PRO A 61 2.17 -12.25 0.33
C PRO A 61 3.38 -12.94 -0.29
N GLY A 62 3.36 -13.13 -1.60
CA GLY A 62 4.44 -13.75 -2.38
C GLY A 62 5.00 -12.81 -3.44
N ALA A 63 5.85 -13.35 -4.32
CA ALA A 63 6.40 -12.59 -5.44
C ALA A 63 5.34 -12.22 -6.49
N GLN A 64 4.30 -13.04 -6.61
CA GLN A 64 3.18 -12.83 -7.54
C GLN A 64 1.86 -13.21 -6.89
N ILE A 65 0.82 -12.51 -7.30
CA ILE A 65 -0.58 -12.77 -6.92
C ILE A 65 -1.40 -12.84 -8.19
N THR A 66 -2.20 -13.88 -8.36
CA THR A 66 -3.20 -13.94 -9.43
C THR A 66 -4.56 -13.62 -8.85
N LEU A 67 -5.19 -12.56 -9.35
CA LEU A 67 -6.53 -12.17 -8.93
C LEU A 67 -7.59 -12.96 -9.70
N PRO A 68 -8.63 -13.47 -9.02
CA PRO A 68 -9.87 -13.81 -9.69
C PRO A 68 -10.44 -12.58 -10.40
N ALA A 69 -11.12 -12.78 -11.53
CA ALA A 69 -11.69 -11.67 -12.32
C ALA A 69 -12.60 -10.76 -11.48
N ALA A 70 -13.36 -11.34 -10.53
CA ALA A 70 -14.24 -10.59 -9.61
C ALA A 70 -13.49 -9.66 -8.65
N ASP A 71 -12.21 -9.91 -8.39
CA ASP A 71 -11.37 -9.14 -7.44
C ASP A 71 -10.59 -8.01 -8.13
N MET A 72 -10.67 -7.90 -9.45
CA MET A 72 -10.07 -6.77 -10.20
C MET A 72 -10.58 -5.40 -9.74
N LYS A 73 -11.72 -5.33 -9.07
CA LYS A 73 -12.27 -4.12 -8.46
C LYS A 73 -11.37 -3.50 -7.38
N TYR A 74 -10.45 -4.28 -6.79
CA TYR A 74 -9.50 -3.78 -5.80
C TYR A 74 -8.29 -3.11 -6.42
N ALA A 75 -7.99 -3.36 -7.69
CA ALA A 75 -6.88 -2.74 -8.40
C ALA A 75 -7.26 -1.37 -8.96
N ILE A 76 -6.30 -0.47 -8.97
CA ILE A 76 -6.42 0.86 -9.56
C ILE A 76 -5.62 0.89 -10.85
N THR A 77 -6.19 1.48 -11.91
CA THR A 77 -5.45 1.74 -13.15
C THR A 77 -4.72 3.07 -13.04
N LEU A 78 -3.41 3.07 -13.26
CA LEU A 78 -2.59 4.28 -13.21
C LEU A 78 -2.87 5.16 -14.44
N PRO A 79 -3.18 6.45 -14.25
CA PRO A 79 -3.51 7.33 -15.37
C PRO A 79 -2.26 7.87 -16.09
N THR A 80 -1.09 7.81 -15.46
CA THR A 80 0.13 8.46 -15.93
C THR A 80 1.34 7.56 -15.84
N THR A 81 2.29 7.78 -16.73
CA THR A 81 3.63 7.19 -16.66
C THR A 81 4.52 8.07 -15.79
N GLY A 82 5.32 7.47 -14.93
CA GLY A 82 6.19 8.20 -14.03
C GLY A 82 7.01 7.26 -13.15
N ARG A 83 7.41 7.77 -12.00
CA ARG A 83 8.15 7.01 -10.98
C ARG A 83 7.42 7.07 -9.66
N LEU A 84 7.15 5.92 -9.09
CA LEU A 84 6.62 5.82 -7.73
C LEU A 84 7.74 6.18 -6.76
N LYS A 85 7.52 7.21 -5.95
CA LYS A 85 8.53 7.79 -5.04
C LYS A 85 8.30 7.49 -3.59
N GLU A 86 7.05 7.38 -3.17
CA GLU A 86 6.71 7.19 -1.78
C GLU A 86 5.35 6.52 -1.63
N VAL A 87 5.22 5.71 -0.59
CA VAL A 87 3.96 5.09 -0.18
C VAL A 87 3.74 5.38 1.29
N TYR A 88 2.55 5.84 1.62
CA TYR A 88 2.07 6.10 2.99
C TYR A 88 0.93 5.16 3.30
N ALA A 89 0.84 4.72 4.54
CA ALA A 89 -0.32 3.98 5.03
C ALA A 89 -0.65 4.35 6.47
N ASP A 90 -1.94 4.50 6.74
CA ASP A 90 -2.51 4.64 8.07
C ASP A 90 -3.58 3.57 8.27
N TYR A 91 -3.61 2.99 9.45
CA TYR A 91 -4.59 2.00 9.87
C TYR A 91 -5.11 2.36 11.25
N VAL A 92 -6.42 2.43 11.39
CA VAL A 92 -7.07 2.74 12.67
C VAL A 92 -7.83 1.53 13.15
N VAL A 93 -7.44 0.99 14.29
CA VAL A 93 -8.08 -0.17 14.92
C VAL A 93 -9.50 0.19 15.33
N THR A 94 -10.48 -0.65 14.98
CA THR A 94 -11.91 -0.39 15.22
C THR A 94 -12.51 -1.21 16.36
N ALA A 95 -11.80 -2.27 16.82
CA ALA A 95 -12.24 -3.12 17.93
C ALA A 95 -11.08 -3.37 18.90
N LEU A 96 -11.41 -3.71 20.14
CA LEU A 96 -10.40 -4.19 21.08
C LEU A 96 -9.91 -5.56 20.64
N GLU A 97 -8.62 -5.69 20.45
CA GLU A 97 -7.96 -6.94 20.08
C GLU A 97 -6.92 -7.32 21.12
N GLN A 98 -6.62 -8.63 21.21
CA GLN A 98 -5.60 -9.15 22.13
C GLN A 98 -4.56 -9.93 21.36
N PHE A 99 -3.28 -9.62 21.65
CA PHE A 99 -2.14 -10.26 21.03
C PHE A 99 -1.29 -10.95 22.10
N THR A 100 -0.97 -12.20 21.91
CA THR A 100 -0.07 -12.98 22.78
C THR A 100 1.39 -12.81 22.37
N ARG A 101 1.62 -12.36 21.15
CA ARG A 101 2.93 -12.06 20.55
C ARG A 101 2.98 -10.64 20.00
N SER A 102 4.18 -10.15 19.74
CA SER A 102 4.35 -8.90 19.01
C SER A 102 4.18 -9.13 17.52
N ALA A 103 3.34 -8.31 16.86
CA ALA A 103 3.12 -8.37 15.43
C ALA A 103 3.16 -6.98 14.82
N HIS A 104 3.48 -6.90 13.53
CA HIS A 104 3.38 -5.69 12.73
C HIS A 104 2.30 -5.86 11.67
N LEU A 105 1.58 -4.79 11.40
CA LEU A 105 0.81 -4.68 10.16
C LEU A 105 1.76 -4.19 9.06
N TYR A 106 1.80 -4.91 7.96
CA TYR A 106 2.59 -4.56 6.77
C TYR A 106 1.67 -4.07 5.67
N ALA A 107 2.18 -3.15 4.86
CA ALA A 107 1.58 -2.74 3.60
C ALA A 107 2.54 -3.07 2.45
N ARG A 108 2.00 -3.45 1.29
CA ARG A 108 2.77 -3.84 0.12
C ARG A 108 2.00 -3.52 -1.16
N LEU A 109 2.71 -3.15 -2.22
CA LEU A 109 2.15 -2.91 -3.53
C LEU A 109 2.57 -3.99 -4.54
N TYR A 110 1.65 -4.25 -5.45
CA TYR A 110 1.84 -5.10 -6.63
C TYR A 110 1.41 -4.34 -7.87
N THR A 111 2.03 -4.63 -9.00
CA THR A 111 1.64 -4.07 -10.30
C THR A 111 1.40 -5.15 -11.33
N ALA A 112 0.56 -4.85 -12.31
CA ALA A 112 0.28 -5.72 -13.44
C ALA A 112 0.12 -4.91 -14.72
N PRO A 113 0.57 -5.42 -15.88
CA PRO A 113 0.26 -4.82 -17.18
C PRO A 113 -1.24 -4.72 -17.41
N SER A 114 -1.67 -3.79 -18.26
CA SER A 114 -3.06 -3.70 -18.70
C SER A 114 -3.55 -5.06 -19.23
N GLY A 115 -4.74 -5.48 -18.78
CA GLY A 115 -5.35 -6.75 -19.18
C GLY A 115 -4.83 -8.00 -18.47
N SER A 116 -3.79 -7.91 -17.65
CA SER A 116 -3.30 -9.03 -16.84
C SER A 116 -4.07 -9.15 -15.53
N LEU A 117 -4.28 -10.39 -15.08
CA LEU A 117 -4.78 -10.74 -13.75
C LEU A 117 -3.65 -11.17 -12.79
N THR A 118 -2.42 -11.27 -13.31
CA THR A 118 -1.25 -11.63 -12.51
C THR A 118 -0.47 -10.37 -12.15
N PHE A 119 -0.40 -10.12 -10.85
CA PHE A 119 0.26 -8.98 -10.24
C PHE A 119 1.62 -9.41 -9.69
N THR A 120 2.65 -8.65 -10.00
CA THR A 120 4.02 -8.88 -9.51
C THR A 120 4.32 -7.90 -8.39
N TYR A 121 4.95 -8.38 -7.32
CA TYR A 121 5.42 -7.55 -6.23
C TYR A 121 6.29 -6.40 -6.74
N LEU A 122 5.98 -5.19 -6.31
CA LEU A 122 6.79 -4.01 -6.61
C LEU A 122 7.94 -3.91 -5.59
N PRO A 123 9.19 -4.20 -6.00
CA PRO A 123 10.31 -4.22 -5.08
C PRO A 123 10.48 -2.90 -4.32
N GLY A 124 10.72 -3.01 -3.01
CA GLY A 124 10.89 -1.86 -2.14
C GLY A 124 9.60 -1.23 -1.62
N SER A 125 8.42 -1.73 -2.00
CA SER A 125 7.13 -1.21 -1.54
C SER A 125 6.60 -1.85 -0.26
N ASP A 126 7.33 -2.80 0.33
CA ASP A 126 6.93 -3.51 1.55
C ASP A 126 7.45 -2.76 2.79
N PHE A 127 6.56 -2.44 3.72
CA PHE A 127 6.92 -1.74 4.94
C PHE A 127 5.97 -2.06 6.09
N ALA A 128 6.52 -2.02 7.31
CA ALA A 128 5.74 -2.18 8.53
C ALA A 128 5.13 -0.86 8.98
N LEU A 129 3.89 -0.91 9.44
CA LEU A 129 3.26 0.18 10.16
C LEU A 129 3.69 0.13 11.64
N SER A 130 3.80 1.28 12.26
CA SER A 130 4.23 1.46 13.64
C SER A 130 3.13 2.15 14.47
N PRO A 131 2.99 1.82 15.75
CA PRO A 131 3.77 0.84 16.51
C PRO A 131 3.43 -0.62 16.16
N ALA A 132 4.28 -1.55 16.57
CA ALA A 132 3.91 -2.97 16.63
C ALA A 132 2.73 -3.15 17.58
N VAL A 133 1.87 -4.13 17.29
CA VAL A 133 0.76 -4.50 18.17
C VAL A 133 1.16 -5.65 19.08
N SER A 134 0.82 -5.55 20.37
CA SER A 134 1.06 -6.58 21.38
C SER A 134 0.16 -6.36 22.58
N GLY A 135 -0.18 -7.42 23.30
CA GLY A 135 -1.10 -7.33 24.44
C GLY A 135 -2.47 -6.78 24.04
N ASN A 136 -3.04 -5.94 24.84
CA ASN A 136 -4.33 -5.30 24.55
C ASN A 136 -4.14 -4.13 23.60
N VAL A 137 -4.80 -4.19 22.45
CA VAL A 137 -4.80 -3.15 21.41
C VAL A 137 -6.19 -2.52 21.38
N PRO A 138 -6.40 -1.34 21.96
CA PRO A 138 -7.73 -0.75 22.02
C PRO A 138 -8.19 -0.19 20.67
N ALA A 139 -9.51 -0.09 20.49
CA ALA A 139 -10.08 0.66 19.40
C ALA A 139 -9.58 2.13 19.44
N GLY A 140 -9.33 2.70 18.25
CA GLY A 140 -8.74 4.03 18.11
C GLY A 140 -7.21 4.02 18.06
N THR A 141 -6.54 2.87 18.28
CA THR A 141 -5.10 2.76 18.05
C THR A 141 -4.79 3.04 16.59
N VAL A 142 -3.84 3.94 16.35
CA VAL A 142 -3.38 4.31 15.00
C VAL A 142 -2.03 3.66 14.73
N LEU A 143 -1.95 2.94 13.62
CA LEU A 143 -0.70 2.40 13.08
C LEU A 143 -0.40 3.16 11.79
N SER A 144 0.81 3.66 11.64
CA SER A 144 1.18 4.44 10.46
C SER A 144 2.58 4.10 9.97
N GLY A 145 2.84 4.34 8.71
CA GLY A 145 4.16 4.12 8.13
C GLY A 145 4.27 4.66 6.72
N SER A 146 5.49 4.74 6.26
CA SER A 146 5.80 5.09 4.87
C SER A 146 7.08 4.42 4.42
N VAL A 147 7.24 4.32 3.10
CA VAL A 147 8.48 3.89 2.47
C VAL A 147 8.78 4.75 1.26
N MET A 148 10.04 5.16 1.13
CA MET A 148 10.57 5.81 -0.07
C MET A 148 11.13 4.75 -1.01
N LEU A 149 10.83 4.91 -2.30
CA LEU A 149 11.33 4.04 -3.35
C LEU A 149 11.51 4.85 -4.64
N ASP A 150 11.99 4.22 -5.69
CA ASP A 150 12.14 4.86 -7.00
C ASP A 150 11.86 3.82 -8.10
N ALA A 151 10.58 3.47 -8.26
CA ALA A 151 10.14 2.44 -9.18
C ALA A 151 9.41 3.03 -10.40
N PRO A 152 9.76 2.61 -11.63
CA PRO A 152 9.03 3.05 -12.82
C PRO A 152 7.62 2.46 -12.81
N VAL A 153 6.64 3.27 -13.21
CA VAL A 153 5.26 2.86 -13.46
C VAL A 153 4.77 3.44 -14.76
N SER A 154 3.84 2.76 -15.42
CA SER A 154 3.35 3.15 -16.74
C SER A 154 1.86 3.46 -16.73
N ALA A 155 1.44 4.40 -17.58
CA ALA A 155 0.02 4.65 -17.81
C ALA A 155 -0.67 3.37 -18.31
N GLY A 156 -1.86 3.08 -17.77
CA GLY A 156 -2.62 1.86 -18.06
C GLY A 156 -2.20 0.63 -17.24
N GLU A 157 -1.05 0.69 -16.56
CA GLU A 157 -0.65 -0.34 -15.59
C GLU A 157 -1.62 -0.35 -14.40
N LYS A 158 -1.85 -1.52 -13.84
CA LYS A 158 -2.70 -1.68 -12.66
C LYS A 158 -1.85 -1.80 -11.41
N MET A 159 -2.30 -1.17 -10.34
CA MET A 159 -1.69 -1.23 -9.02
C MET A 159 -2.67 -1.85 -8.02
N LEU A 160 -2.17 -2.77 -7.21
CA LEU A 160 -2.92 -3.43 -6.14
C LEU A 160 -2.20 -3.15 -4.82
N ALA A 161 -2.94 -2.67 -3.83
CA ALA A 161 -2.45 -2.52 -2.46
C ALA A 161 -2.97 -3.65 -1.59
N ILE A 162 -2.11 -4.19 -0.74
CA ILE A 162 -2.46 -5.19 0.26
C ILE A 162 -1.94 -4.81 1.63
N VAL A 163 -2.58 -5.34 2.65
CA VAL A 163 -2.07 -5.35 4.03
C VAL A 163 -2.10 -6.78 4.57
N TYR A 164 -1.21 -7.07 5.51
CA TYR A 164 -1.12 -8.36 6.18
C TYR A 164 -0.43 -8.23 7.54
N LEU A 165 -0.74 -9.13 8.47
CA LEU A 165 -0.01 -9.24 9.73
C LEU A 165 1.24 -10.10 9.56
N GLY A 166 2.31 -9.74 10.27
CA GLY A 166 3.52 -10.53 10.39
C GLY A 166 4.13 -10.45 11.78
N SER A 167 4.77 -11.51 12.21
CA SER A 167 5.46 -11.61 13.50
C SER A 167 6.78 -12.36 13.34
N ASP A 168 7.75 -12.03 14.16
CA ASP A 168 9.02 -12.76 14.22
C ASP A 168 8.93 -14.06 15.03
N THR A 169 7.81 -14.26 15.71
CA THR A 169 7.57 -15.45 16.55
C THR A 169 6.26 -16.13 16.18
N THR A 170 6.19 -17.43 16.37
CA THR A 170 4.94 -18.19 16.34
C THR A 170 4.15 -17.96 17.63
N GLY A 171 2.86 -18.31 17.64
CA GLY A 171 1.99 -18.13 18.80
C GLY A 171 0.56 -18.55 18.52
N ASP A 172 -0.38 -17.96 19.25
CA ASP A 172 -1.80 -18.22 19.05
C ASP A 172 -2.32 -17.54 17.77
N GLU A 173 -3.51 -17.95 17.35
CA GLU A 173 -4.24 -17.24 16.30
C GLU A 173 -4.62 -15.84 16.78
N GLU A 174 -4.36 -14.83 15.96
CA GLU A 174 -4.59 -13.42 16.25
C GLU A 174 -5.20 -12.71 15.07
N SER A 175 -5.99 -11.67 15.36
CA SER A 175 -6.61 -10.85 14.33
C SER A 175 -6.53 -9.36 14.70
N LEU A 176 -6.61 -8.51 13.68
CA LEU A 176 -6.65 -7.08 13.82
C LEU A 176 -7.70 -6.52 12.87
N SER A 177 -8.69 -5.83 13.42
CA SER A 177 -9.79 -5.23 12.65
C SER A 177 -9.66 -3.70 12.66
N GLY A 178 -9.72 -3.09 11.48
CA GLY A 178 -9.59 -1.65 11.36
C GLY A 178 -9.87 -1.11 9.97
N VAL A 179 -9.81 0.19 9.83
CA VAL A 179 -9.92 0.89 8.54
C VAL A 179 -8.54 1.35 8.09
N VAL A 180 -8.27 1.25 6.80
CA VAL A 180 -6.97 1.57 6.22
C VAL A 180 -7.11 2.66 5.16
N SER A 181 -6.13 3.55 5.14
CA SER A 181 -5.89 4.52 4.07
C SER A 181 -4.45 4.39 3.60
N LEU A 182 -4.24 4.30 2.29
CA LEU A 182 -2.93 4.20 1.68
C LEU A 182 -2.84 5.11 0.47
N ALA A 183 -1.72 5.79 0.31
CA ALA A 183 -1.45 6.65 -0.83
C ALA A 183 -0.08 6.32 -1.45
N ALA A 184 -0.05 6.19 -2.76
CA ALA A 184 1.16 5.99 -3.54
C ALA A 184 1.43 7.24 -4.39
N LEU A 185 2.58 7.88 -4.18
CA LEU A 185 2.98 9.13 -4.83
C LEU A 185 3.78 8.83 -6.10
N VAL A 186 3.25 9.25 -7.24
CA VAL A 186 3.91 9.12 -8.54
C VAL A 186 4.37 10.49 -9.04
N GLU A 187 5.68 10.62 -9.28
CA GLU A 187 6.28 11.80 -9.92
C GLU A 187 6.31 11.59 -11.44
N VAL A 188 5.72 12.52 -12.15
CA VAL A 188 5.57 12.51 -13.62
C VAL A 188 6.59 13.41 -14.28
#